data_cbf8a09b04e9132b84f978ac96c9cda9
#
_entry.id   cbf8a09b04e9132b84f978ac96c9cda9
#
_cell.length_a   1.000
_cell.length_b   1.000
_cell.length_c   1.000
_cell.angle_alpha   90.00
_cell.angle_beta   90.00
_cell.angle_gamma   90.00
#
_symmetry.space_group_name_H-M   'P 1'
#
loop_
_entity.id
_entity.type
_entity.pdbx_description
1 polymer ?
#
loop_
_entity_poly.entity_id
_entity_poly.type
_entity_poly.pdbx_seq_one_letter_code
_entity_poly.pdbx_strand_id
1 'polypeptide(L)'
;MKKKFKSWVRKIGSAVLLAAVVSMLPAFSAKAVTASGAIAKGIDVSKHNGAVNWEQVAASGVQFVFIKAGSTNSGVDPQFAANITGAQAAGLKTGVYLYSYATTPEQAANEASLILQWIAPYTVNYPVVFDIEDKCHKGLSNQQLIDIINAFCVPIDAAGYHPMVYSNKNMFTQRMDNAGWDRWVAQYADSCETGNNVCFWQYSSKGRVNGIGGNVDLNYQYKDYSKLIIPEGFLEHNGNVRFYQNWRMQRGWVSYNDTRYYLDEAGNLVRGWFSDPSGTYYLSPADGSIARGQCQVDGADFYFTAEGVKTSGWVVLNEQKFFYDPANNGIMKREWLSDEKGNIYFFDRADGHMLTGAQVIDNAEFLFNAEGIRQQGWVSLENGTFYYDPATGAKVKGFFDDAKGRHYLAPDDGHMVTGPVTIDKQDYFFNAEGVMAVGVVDRGDGIFYYDPATGALVRNGTLEIDGAAYTTTPDGVLVKVEAPAPEGEAAPQEGQN
;
A
#
# COMPACT_ATOMS: atom_id res chain seq x y z
N MET A 1 -25.72 18.77 19.86
CA MET A 1 -25.71 17.50 20.65
C MET A 1 -24.34 16.83 20.48
N LYS A 2 -23.47 16.95 21.51
CA LYS A 2 -22.11 16.43 21.52
C LYS A 2 -22.14 15.00 22.04
N LYS A 3 -21.69 14.00 21.24
CA LYS A 3 -21.38 12.66 21.73
C LYS A 3 -19.87 12.48 21.81
N LYS A 4 -19.36 12.36 23.02
CA LYS A 4 -17.97 12.02 23.36
C LYS A 4 -17.68 10.56 23.02
N PHE A 5 -16.64 10.29 22.24
CA PHE A 5 -16.02 8.98 22.14
C PHE A 5 -14.90 8.89 23.18
N LYS A 6 -15.01 7.96 24.12
CA LYS A 6 -13.97 7.62 25.10
C LYS A 6 -13.04 6.57 24.50
N SER A 7 -11.76 6.90 24.41
CA SER A 7 -10.67 5.96 24.14
C SER A 7 -10.44 5.05 25.36
N TRP A 8 -10.33 3.74 25.12
CA TRP A 8 -9.90 2.76 26.12
C TRP A 8 -8.55 2.19 25.69
N VAL A 9 -7.47 2.72 26.27
CA VAL A 9 -6.12 2.13 26.21
C VAL A 9 -5.98 1.19 27.39
N ARG A 10 -5.86 -0.12 27.14
CA ARG A 10 -5.42 -1.08 28.15
C ARG A 10 -3.94 -1.44 27.90
N LYS A 11 -3.11 -1.01 28.82
CA LYS A 11 -1.74 -1.53 29.02
C LYS A 11 -1.84 -2.96 29.54
N ILE A 12 -1.17 -3.91 28.88
CA ILE A 12 -0.90 -5.24 29.44
C ILE A 12 0.62 -5.35 29.56
N GLY A 13 1.09 -5.34 30.81
CA GLY A 13 2.47 -5.58 31.14
C GLY A 13 2.82 -7.07 31.05
N SER A 14 4.00 -7.35 30.54
CA SER A 14 4.60 -8.68 30.46
C SER A 14 4.95 -9.19 31.86
N ALA A 15 4.41 -10.36 32.23
CA ALA A 15 4.98 -11.21 33.27
C ALA A 15 5.09 -12.62 32.70
N VAL A 16 6.33 -13.03 32.43
CA VAL A 16 6.68 -14.40 32.06
C VAL A 16 6.62 -15.25 33.33
N LEU A 17 5.65 -16.14 33.45
CA LEU A 17 5.65 -17.23 34.40
C LEU A 17 5.75 -18.54 33.60
N LEU A 18 6.95 -19.16 33.63
CA LEU A 18 7.16 -20.54 33.19
C LEU A 18 6.49 -21.46 34.22
N ALA A 19 5.30 -21.94 33.91
CA ALA A 19 4.71 -23.07 34.59
C ALA A 19 4.77 -24.28 33.64
N ALA A 20 5.65 -25.22 33.93
CA ALA A 20 5.66 -26.54 33.31
C ALA A 20 4.38 -27.28 33.73
N VAL A 21 3.34 -27.20 32.91
CA VAL A 21 2.20 -28.09 33.00
C VAL A 21 2.52 -29.33 32.17
N VAL A 22 2.96 -30.38 32.86
CA VAL A 22 2.87 -31.74 32.31
C VAL A 22 1.41 -32.07 32.21
N SER A 23 0.78 -31.77 31.08
CA SER A 23 -0.57 -32.25 30.78
C SER A 23 -0.44 -33.74 30.43
N MET A 24 -0.87 -34.60 31.35
CA MET A 24 -1.29 -35.97 31.00
C MET A 24 -2.41 -35.80 29.95
N LEU A 25 -2.07 -35.88 28.68
CA LEU A 25 -3.07 -36.08 27.64
C LEU A 25 -3.73 -37.42 27.92
N PRO A 26 -5.06 -37.49 28.00
CA PRO A 26 -5.73 -38.78 28.06
C PRO A 26 -5.32 -39.58 26.82
N ALA A 27 -4.88 -40.81 27.01
CA ALA A 27 -4.70 -41.75 25.93
C ALA A 27 -6.06 -41.89 25.24
N PHE A 28 -6.26 -41.15 24.12
CA PHE A 28 -7.39 -41.41 23.24
C PHE A 28 -7.20 -42.80 22.69
N SER A 29 -7.95 -43.76 23.15
CA SER A 29 -8.05 -45.05 22.50
C SER A 29 -8.54 -44.78 21.06
N ALA A 30 -7.69 -45.07 20.11
CA ALA A 30 -8.01 -44.89 18.69
C ALA A 30 -9.27 -45.68 18.37
N LYS A 31 -10.35 -44.95 18.10
CA LYS A 31 -11.65 -45.57 17.79
C LYS A 31 -11.58 -46.09 16.35
N ALA A 32 -11.84 -47.40 16.17
CA ALA A 32 -11.95 -47.98 14.83
C ALA A 32 -12.98 -47.21 13.99
N VAL A 33 -12.65 -46.93 12.72
CA VAL A 33 -13.60 -46.38 11.75
C VAL A 33 -14.46 -47.50 11.13
N THR A 34 -15.71 -47.21 10.87
CA THR A 34 -16.69 -48.13 10.31
C THR A 34 -17.44 -47.50 9.15
N ALA A 35 -18.13 -48.27 8.35
CA ALA A 35 -18.94 -47.76 7.25
C ALA A 35 -19.96 -46.67 7.67
N SER A 36 -20.52 -46.80 8.86
CA SER A 36 -21.50 -45.82 9.38
C SER A 36 -20.91 -44.44 9.72
N GLY A 37 -19.60 -44.32 9.91
CA GLY A 37 -18.90 -43.07 10.12
C GLY A 37 -18.38 -42.37 8.87
N ALA A 38 -18.56 -42.99 7.71
CA ALA A 38 -18.08 -42.47 6.45
C ALA A 38 -18.91 -41.26 5.98
N ILE A 39 -18.22 -40.25 5.44
CA ILE A 39 -18.86 -39.05 4.86
C ILE A 39 -19.01 -39.13 3.33
N ALA A 40 -18.26 -40.03 2.67
CA ALA A 40 -18.35 -40.25 1.24
C ALA A 40 -17.90 -41.68 0.89
N LYS A 41 -18.35 -42.16 -0.31
CA LYS A 41 -17.94 -43.41 -0.90
C LYS A 41 -17.21 -43.18 -2.20
N GLY A 42 -16.16 -43.93 -2.45
CA GLY A 42 -15.35 -43.82 -3.63
C GLY A 42 -14.73 -45.13 -4.07
N ILE A 43 -13.95 -45.06 -5.12
CA ILE A 43 -13.22 -46.18 -5.71
C ILE A 43 -11.77 -45.78 -5.97
N ASP A 44 -10.90 -46.75 -6.24
CA ASP A 44 -9.63 -46.47 -6.88
C ASP A 44 -9.45 -47.35 -8.11
N VAL A 45 -8.78 -46.79 -9.13
CA VAL A 45 -8.66 -47.38 -10.45
C VAL A 45 -7.26 -47.22 -11.04
N SER A 46 -6.93 -48.18 -11.94
CA SER A 46 -5.72 -48.17 -12.74
C SER A 46 -6.01 -48.82 -14.12
N LYS A 47 -4.96 -49.05 -14.92
CA LYS A 47 -5.06 -49.80 -16.17
C LYS A 47 -5.72 -51.17 -16.02
N HIS A 48 -5.70 -51.75 -14.83
CA HIS A 48 -6.27 -53.06 -14.56
C HIS A 48 -7.80 -53.10 -14.62
N ASN A 49 -8.47 -51.97 -14.50
CA ASN A 49 -9.91 -51.83 -14.59
C ASN A 49 -10.39 -51.64 -16.06
N GLY A 50 -9.45 -51.48 -17.02
CA GLY A 50 -9.77 -51.27 -18.43
C GLY A 50 -10.45 -49.92 -18.68
N ALA A 51 -11.29 -49.88 -19.72
CA ALA A 51 -12.07 -48.69 -20.02
C ALA A 51 -13.25 -48.55 -19.04
N VAL A 52 -13.42 -47.34 -18.48
CA VAL A 52 -14.45 -47.04 -17.48
C VAL A 52 -15.51 -46.10 -18.08
N ASN A 53 -16.77 -46.43 -17.86
CA ASN A 53 -17.89 -45.53 -18.15
C ASN A 53 -18.16 -44.66 -16.90
N TRP A 54 -17.61 -43.46 -16.89
CA TRP A 54 -17.64 -42.58 -15.72
C TRP A 54 -19.02 -42.04 -15.37
N GLU A 55 -19.92 -41.87 -16.35
CA GLU A 55 -21.30 -41.44 -16.10
C GLU A 55 -22.05 -42.51 -15.29
N GLN A 56 -21.88 -43.83 -15.67
CA GLN A 56 -22.46 -44.93 -14.92
C GLN A 56 -21.84 -45.08 -13.52
N VAL A 57 -20.53 -44.83 -13.37
CA VAL A 57 -19.85 -44.84 -12.08
C VAL A 57 -20.44 -43.76 -11.16
N ALA A 58 -20.55 -42.51 -11.63
CA ALA A 58 -21.14 -41.44 -10.87
C ALA A 58 -22.61 -41.70 -10.50
N ALA A 59 -23.41 -42.23 -11.45
CA ALA A 59 -24.81 -42.64 -11.23
C ALA A 59 -24.97 -43.78 -10.21
N SER A 60 -23.90 -44.53 -9.92
CA SER A 60 -23.89 -45.57 -8.87
C SER A 60 -23.69 -45.02 -7.46
N GLY A 61 -23.58 -43.68 -7.30
CA GLY A 61 -23.39 -43.03 -5.98
C GLY A 61 -21.93 -42.97 -5.54
N VAL A 62 -20.98 -43.20 -6.42
CA VAL A 62 -19.56 -42.93 -6.23
C VAL A 62 -19.36 -41.39 -6.22
N GLN A 63 -18.62 -40.85 -5.24
CA GLN A 63 -18.43 -39.42 -5.04
C GLN A 63 -16.98 -38.98 -5.29
N PHE A 64 -16.02 -39.88 -5.16
CA PHE A 64 -14.61 -39.64 -5.43
C PHE A 64 -13.92 -40.84 -6.04
N VAL A 65 -12.79 -40.60 -6.69
CA VAL A 65 -11.92 -41.63 -7.20
C VAL A 65 -10.45 -41.28 -6.96
N PHE A 66 -9.64 -42.29 -6.57
CA PHE A 66 -8.18 -42.24 -6.67
C PHE A 66 -7.74 -42.94 -7.95
N ILE A 67 -6.94 -42.25 -8.75
CA ILE A 67 -6.54 -42.72 -10.09
C ILE A 67 -5.03 -42.93 -10.10
N LYS A 68 -4.58 -44.13 -10.51
CA LYS A 68 -3.15 -44.41 -10.69
C LYS A 68 -2.57 -43.47 -11.73
N ALA A 69 -1.63 -42.58 -11.30
CA ALA A 69 -0.87 -41.77 -12.22
C ALA A 69 0.23 -42.58 -12.92
N GLY A 70 0.87 -43.50 -12.18
CA GLY A 70 1.92 -44.33 -12.72
C GLY A 70 2.85 -44.91 -11.64
N SER A 71 4.04 -45.32 -12.08
CA SER A 71 5.14 -45.75 -11.24
C SER A 71 6.48 -45.49 -11.94
N THR A 72 7.60 -45.45 -11.21
CA THR A 72 8.94 -45.33 -11.81
C THR A 72 9.27 -46.48 -12.75
N ASN A 73 8.79 -47.69 -12.47
CA ASN A 73 9.10 -48.88 -13.27
C ASN A 73 8.30 -48.98 -14.57
N SER A 74 7.11 -48.38 -14.62
CA SER A 74 6.23 -48.52 -15.80
C SER A 74 5.86 -47.21 -16.49
N GLY A 75 6.31 -46.09 -15.95
CA GLY A 75 5.93 -44.76 -16.40
C GLY A 75 4.47 -44.42 -16.05
N VAL A 76 3.87 -43.52 -16.83
CA VAL A 76 2.47 -43.12 -16.70
C VAL A 76 1.55 -44.30 -16.92
N ASP A 77 0.51 -44.45 -16.10
CA ASP A 77 -0.50 -45.49 -16.31
C ASP A 77 -1.25 -45.26 -17.63
N PRO A 78 -1.35 -46.29 -18.53
CA PRO A 78 -1.97 -46.10 -19.84
C PRO A 78 -3.43 -45.60 -19.82
N GLN A 79 -4.16 -45.81 -18.72
CA GLN A 79 -5.53 -45.31 -18.55
C GLN A 79 -5.62 -43.99 -17.79
N PHE A 80 -4.50 -43.45 -17.32
CA PHE A 80 -4.50 -42.24 -16.47
C PHE A 80 -5.24 -41.08 -17.11
N ALA A 81 -4.87 -40.70 -18.33
CA ALA A 81 -5.47 -39.55 -19.03
C ALA A 81 -6.99 -39.76 -19.27
N ALA A 82 -7.39 -40.95 -19.70
CA ALA A 82 -8.80 -41.25 -19.89
C ALA A 82 -9.60 -41.25 -18.58
N ASN A 83 -9.02 -41.84 -17.53
CA ASN A 83 -9.67 -41.95 -16.24
C ASN A 83 -9.83 -40.57 -15.58
N ILE A 84 -8.79 -39.72 -15.52
CA ILE A 84 -8.86 -38.42 -14.86
C ILE A 84 -9.81 -37.46 -15.58
N THR A 85 -9.76 -37.44 -16.92
CA THR A 85 -10.64 -36.59 -17.74
C THR A 85 -12.10 -37.05 -17.65
N GLY A 86 -12.33 -38.35 -17.74
CA GLY A 86 -13.68 -38.90 -17.67
C GLY A 86 -14.32 -38.75 -16.30
N ALA A 87 -13.58 -39.02 -15.24
CA ALA A 87 -14.06 -38.83 -13.86
C ALA A 87 -14.42 -37.37 -13.56
N GLN A 88 -13.59 -36.42 -14.00
CA GLN A 88 -13.88 -35.01 -13.85
C GLN A 88 -15.11 -34.58 -14.64
N ALA A 89 -15.24 -35.02 -15.88
CA ALA A 89 -16.41 -34.71 -16.70
C ALA A 89 -17.70 -35.23 -16.06
N ALA A 90 -17.63 -36.38 -15.35
CA ALA A 90 -18.75 -36.96 -14.60
C ALA A 90 -18.98 -36.29 -13.23
N GLY A 91 -18.20 -35.21 -12.87
CA GLY A 91 -18.37 -34.48 -11.64
C GLY A 91 -17.79 -35.14 -10.38
N LEU A 92 -16.96 -36.17 -10.53
CA LEU A 92 -16.33 -36.85 -9.41
C LEU A 92 -15.14 -36.03 -8.87
N LYS A 93 -14.89 -36.11 -7.59
CA LYS A 93 -13.65 -35.62 -7.01
C LYS A 93 -12.51 -36.59 -7.34
N THR A 94 -11.39 -36.06 -7.81
CA THR A 94 -10.29 -36.81 -8.35
C THR A 94 -9.00 -36.61 -7.56
N GLY A 95 -8.57 -37.64 -6.84
CA GLY A 95 -7.23 -37.80 -6.31
C GLY A 95 -6.38 -38.66 -7.23
N VAL A 96 -5.11 -38.65 -7.04
CA VAL A 96 -4.16 -39.42 -7.82
C VAL A 96 -3.16 -40.16 -6.94
N TYR A 97 -2.67 -41.32 -7.38
CA TYR A 97 -1.63 -42.03 -6.65
C TYR A 97 -0.48 -42.50 -7.55
N LEU A 98 0.72 -42.52 -6.96
CA LEU A 98 1.91 -43.10 -7.55
C LEU A 98 2.28 -44.37 -6.77
N TYR A 99 2.35 -45.51 -7.45
CA TYR A 99 2.84 -46.76 -6.88
C TYR A 99 4.36 -46.71 -6.76
N SER A 100 4.86 -46.70 -5.53
CA SER A 100 6.26 -46.45 -5.23
C SER A 100 7.12 -47.71 -5.26
N TYR A 101 8.34 -47.52 -5.79
CA TYR A 101 9.45 -48.47 -5.67
C TYR A 101 10.65 -47.81 -4.97
N ALA A 102 10.50 -46.62 -4.41
CA ALA A 102 11.59 -45.89 -3.77
C ALA A 102 12.08 -46.59 -2.49
N THR A 103 13.38 -46.82 -2.41
CA THR A 103 14.05 -47.39 -1.24
C THR A 103 15.03 -46.39 -0.61
N THR A 104 15.14 -45.19 -1.19
CA THR A 104 15.92 -44.04 -0.64
C THR A 104 15.14 -42.74 -0.77
N PRO A 105 15.45 -41.72 0.04
CA PRO A 105 14.84 -40.41 -0.06
C PRO A 105 15.00 -39.77 -1.45
N GLU A 106 16.15 -39.94 -2.11
CA GLU A 106 16.40 -39.38 -3.44
C GLU A 106 15.47 -40.00 -4.49
N GLN A 107 15.22 -41.31 -4.40
CA GLN A 107 14.28 -41.99 -5.28
C GLN A 107 12.85 -41.48 -5.06
N ALA A 108 12.43 -41.30 -3.81
CA ALA A 108 11.12 -40.78 -3.46
C ALA A 108 10.92 -39.32 -3.93
N ALA A 109 11.94 -38.48 -3.80
CA ALA A 109 11.92 -37.11 -4.32
C ALA A 109 11.81 -37.10 -5.87
N ASN A 110 12.47 -38.04 -6.56
CA ASN A 110 12.29 -38.21 -7.99
C ASN A 110 10.87 -38.66 -8.34
N GLU A 111 10.27 -39.58 -7.56
CA GLU A 111 8.86 -40.01 -7.75
C GLU A 111 7.88 -38.84 -7.54
N ALA A 112 8.13 -37.94 -6.56
CA ALA A 112 7.37 -36.72 -6.38
C ALA A 112 7.47 -35.78 -7.59
N SER A 113 8.67 -35.61 -8.15
CA SER A 113 8.87 -34.80 -9.35
C SER A 113 8.16 -35.38 -10.55
N LEU A 114 8.17 -36.68 -10.72
CA LEU A 114 7.48 -37.39 -11.82
C LEU A 114 5.96 -37.22 -11.73
N ILE A 115 5.36 -37.50 -10.57
CA ILE A 115 3.89 -37.36 -10.45
C ILE A 115 3.47 -35.89 -10.66
N LEU A 116 4.21 -34.92 -10.18
CA LEU A 116 3.94 -33.48 -10.42
C LEU A 116 3.95 -33.14 -11.91
N GLN A 117 4.88 -33.73 -12.69
CA GLN A 117 4.90 -33.56 -14.15
C GLN A 117 3.68 -34.23 -14.82
N TRP A 118 3.34 -35.44 -14.41
CA TRP A 118 2.24 -36.20 -15.02
C TRP A 118 0.88 -35.56 -14.74
N ILE A 119 0.66 -35.00 -13.58
CA ILE A 119 -0.60 -34.33 -13.19
C ILE A 119 -0.70 -32.87 -13.62
N ALA A 120 0.39 -32.22 -14.05
CA ALA A 120 0.42 -30.82 -14.42
C ALA A 120 -0.66 -30.39 -15.45
N PRO A 121 -1.02 -31.19 -16.46
CA PRO A 121 -2.09 -30.84 -17.41
C PRO A 121 -3.51 -30.94 -16.84
N TYR A 122 -3.71 -31.60 -15.70
CA TYR A 122 -5.02 -31.98 -15.19
C TYR A 122 -5.38 -31.20 -13.91
N THR A 123 -6.66 -31.11 -13.62
CA THR A 123 -7.16 -30.64 -12.33
C THR A 123 -7.10 -31.77 -11.31
N VAL A 124 -6.40 -31.60 -10.21
CA VAL A 124 -6.40 -32.53 -9.07
C VAL A 124 -7.06 -31.82 -7.90
N ASN A 125 -8.27 -32.27 -7.55
CA ASN A 125 -9.10 -31.63 -6.52
C ASN A 125 -9.33 -32.52 -5.28
N TYR A 126 -8.49 -33.56 -5.14
CA TYR A 126 -8.36 -34.46 -4.00
C TYR A 126 -6.86 -34.74 -3.75
N PRO A 127 -6.50 -35.48 -2.67
CA PRO A 127 -5.10 -35.73 -2.32
C PRO A 127 -4.25 -36.36 -3.42
N VAL A 128 -2.96 -36.05 -3.39
CA VAL A 128 -1.90 -36.74 -4.16
C VAL A 128 -1.25 -37.74 -3.23
N VAL A 129 -1.32 -39.04 -3.60
CA VAL A 129 -1.06 -40.15 -2.70
C VAL A 129 0.26 -40.85 -3.05
N PHE A 130 1.06 -41.08 -2.03
CA PHE A 130 2.22 -41.95 -2.08
C PHE A 130 1.83 -43.36 -1.67
N ASP A 131 1.80 -44.30 -2.63
CA ASP A 131 1.43 -45.70 -2.41
C ASP A 131 2.69 -46.51 -2.08
N ILE A 132 2.91 -46.78 -0.78
CA ILE A 132 4.08 -47.45 -0.25
C ILE A 132 3.71 -48.85 0.31
N GLU A 133 3.55 -49.83 -0.58
CA GLU A 133 3.17 -51.20 -0.20
C GLU A 133 4.02 -52.29 -0.84
N ASP A 134 4.90 -51.93 -1.79
CA ASP A 134 5.69 -52.92 -2.52
C ASP A 134 6.64 -53.72 -1.58
N LYS A 135 6.96 -54.90 -2.00
CA LYS A 135 7.86 -55.82 -1.28
C LYS A 135 9.26 -55.23 -1.05
N CYS A 136 9.70 -54.29 -1.90
CA CYS A 136 10.99 -53.63 -1.73
C CYS A 136 11.09 -52.84 -0.41
N HIS A 137 9.98 -52.41 0.16
CA HIS A 137 9.92 -51.67 1.41
C HIS A 137 10.07 -52.54 2.68
N LYS A 138 9.97 -53.89 2.54
CA LYS A 138 9.97 -54.82 3.69
C LYS A 138 11.31 -54.83 4.47
N GLY A 139 12.42 -54.60 3.78
CA GLY A 139 13.74 -54.61 4.38
C GLY A 139 14.18 -53.28 5.01
N LEU A 140 13.42 -52.23 4.82
CA LEU A 140 13.77 -50.92 5.33
C LEU A 140 13.47 -50.78 6.85
N SER A 141 14.22 -49.96 7.58
CA SER A 141 13.87 -49.58 8.95
C SER A 141 12.65 -48.64 8.97
N ASN A 142 12.05 -48.48 10.15
CA ASN A 142 10.94 -47.53 10.32
C ASN A 142 11.37 -46.08 9.99
N GLN A 143 12.59 -45.68 10.41
CA GLN A 143 13.09 -44.35 10.09
C GLN A 143 13.32 -44.15 8.60
N GLN A 144 13.88 -45.13 7.88
CA GLN A 144 14.03 -45.07 6.42
C GLN A 144 12.70 -44.93 5.71
N LEU A 145 11.65 -45.61 6.17
CA LEU A 145 10.30 -45.45 5.61
C LEU A 145 9.76 -44.02 5.83
N ILE A 146 9.93 -43.45 7.01
CA ILE A 146 9.53 -42.08 7.32
C ILE A 146 10.31 -41.09 6.45
N ASP A 147 11.62 -41.27 6.28
CA ASP A 147 12.46 -40.39 5.46
C ASP A 147 12.03 -40.43 3.99
N ILE A 148 11.69 -41.60 3.45
CA ILE A 148 11.18 -41.78 2.09
C ILE A 148 9.82 -41.11 1.93
N ILE A 149 8.90 -41.31 2.89
CA ILE A 149 7.57 -40.67 2.88
C ILE A 149 7.70 -39.14 2.89
N ASN A 150 8.57 -38.60 3.74
CA ASN A 150 8.78 -37.15 3.79
C ASN A 150 9.41 -36.61 2.49
N ALA A 151 10.36 -37.36 1.91
CA ALA A 151 10.98 -36.97 0.64
C ALA A 151 10.00 -36.91 -0.54
N PHE A 152 8.90 -37.64 -0.49
CA PHE A 152 7.81 -37.53 -1.44
C PHE A 152 6.81 -36.44 -1.03
N CYS A 153 6.32 -36.46 0.21
CA CYS A 153 5.19 -35.63 0.62
C CYS A 153 5.53 -34.15 0.71
N VAL A 154 6.73 -33.79 1.16
CA VAL A 154 7.14 -32.38 1.31
C VAL A 154 7.16 -31.64 -0.03
N PRO A 155 7.75 -32.14 -1.13
CA PRO A 155 7.65 -31.50 -2.44
C PRO A 155 6.22 -31.39 -2.98
N ILE A 156 5.35 -32.39 -2.74
CA ILE A 156 3.94 -32.35 -3.13
C ILE A 156 3.22 -31.19 -2.41
N ASP A 157 3.43 -31.05 -1.10
CA ASP A 157 2.90 -29.95 -0.30
C ASP A 157 3.43 -28.59 -0.75
N ALA A 158 4.73 -28.49 -1.02
CA ALA A 158 5.37 -27.27 -1.54
C ALA A 158 4.85 -26.89 -2.93
N ALA A 159 4.39 -27.86 -3.72
CA ALA A 159 3.73 -27.61 -5.00
C ALA A 159 2.26 -27.16 -4.86
N GLY A 160 1.72 -27.14 -3.62
CA GLY A 160 0.35 -26.71 -3.32
C GLY A 160 -0.70 -27.82 -3.39
N TYR A 161 -0.31 -29.07 -3.52
CA TYR A 161 -1.21 -30.21 -3.41
C TYR A 161 -1.27 -30.72 -1.98
N HIS A 162 -2.31 -31.48 -1.65
CA HIS A 162 -2.44 -32.12 -0.34
C HIS A 162 -1.86 -33.54 -0.40
N PRO A 163 -0.71 -33.81 0.26
CA PRO A 163 -0.09 -35.15 0.24
C PRO A 163 -0.82 -36.12 1.17
N MET A 164 -0.79 -37.39 0.80
CA MET A 164 -1.35 -38.50 1.56
C MET A 164 -0.51 -39.75 1.36
N VAL A 165 -0.53 -40.67 2.32
CA VAL A 165 0.16 -41.96 2.24
C VAL A 165 -0.85 -43.07 2.21
N TYR A 166 -0.71 -44.01 1.22
CA TYR A 166 -1.45 -45.25 1.19
C TYR A 166 -0.56 -46.44 1.54
N SER A 167 -1.08 -47.31 2.38
CA SER A 167 -0.50 -48.62 2.66
C SER A 167 -1.53 -49.51 3.39
N ASN A 168 -1.12 -50.76 3.67
CA ASN A 168 -1.94 -51.63 4.50
C ASN A 168 -1.86 -51.36 5.99
N LYS A 169 -2.83 -51.88 6.77
CA LYS A 169 -2.94 -51.71 8.23
C LYS A 169 -1.61 -51.99 8.95
N ASN A 170 -0.95 -53.10 8.64
CA ASN A 170 0.25 -53.50 9.40
C ASN A 170 1.42 -52.54 9.21
N MET A 171 1.58 -51.98 8.01
CA MET A 171 2.59 -50.93 7.74
C MET A 171 2.33 -49.73 8.61
N PHE A 172 1.12 -49.22 8.66
CA PHE A 172 0.79 -48.04 9.49
C PHE A 172 0.94 -48.32 10.98
N THR A 173 0.45 -49.43 11.51
CA THR A 173 0.47 -49.68 12.97
C THR A 173 1.83 -50.09 13.52
N GLN A 174 2.68 -50.71 12.70
CA GLN A 174 3.94 -51.30 13.16
C GLN A 174 5.17 -50.52 12.71
N ARG A 175 5.08 -49.74 11.61
CA ARG A 175 6.24 -49.18 10.94
C ARG A 175 6.20 -47.70 10.61
N MET A 176 5.03 -47.15 10.35
CA MET A 176 4.89 -45.77 9.84
C MET A 176 3.96 -44.91 10.69
N ASP A 177 3.74 -45.28 11.97
CA ASP A 177 2.77 -44.58 12.83
C ASP A 177 3.12 -43.09 13.03
N ASN A 178 4.39 -42.74 13.02
CA ASN A 178 4.90 -41.38 13.23
C ASN A 178 5.14 -40.58 11.95
N ALA A 179 4.64 -41.02 10.77
CA ALA A 179 4.88 -40.31 9.52
C ALA A 179 4.21 -38.93 9.42
N GLY A 180 3.19 -38.67 10.27
CA GLY A 180 2.56 -37.33 10.37
C GLY A 180 1.58 -36.93 9.28
N TRP A 181 1.55 -37.67 8.15
CA TRP A 181 0.70 -37.39 7.01
C TRP A 181 -0.65 -38.06 7.09
N ASP A 182 -1.63 -37.56 6.33
CA ASP A 182 -2.94 -38.19 6.17
C ASP A 182 -2.81 -39.61 5.62
N ARG A 183 -3.73 -40.51 6.04
CA ARG A 183 -3.63 -41.94 5.72
C ARG A 183 -4.81 -42.43 4.91
N TRP A 184 -4.52 -43.16 3.85
CA TRP A 184 -5.44 -44.03 3.12
C TRP A 184 -5.03 -45.48 3.41
N VAL A 185 -5.86 -46.19 4.16
CA VAL A 185 -5.53 -47.48 4.74
C VAL A 185 -6.23 -48.60 4.04
N ALA A 186 -5.50 -49.62 3.60
CA ALA A 186 -6.08 -50.88 3.13
C ALA A 186 -6.25 -51.87 4.29
N GLN A 187 -7.49 -52.25 4.53
CA GLN A 187 -7.87 -53.30 5.46
C GLN A 187 -9.22 -53.90 5.06
N TYR A 188 -9.25 -55.11 4.58
CA TYR A 188 -10.48 -55.77 4.12
C TYR A 188 -11.16 -56.46 5.32
N ALA A 189 -12.01 -55.71 6.02
CA ALA A 189 -12.70 -56.11 7.24
C ALA A 189 -13.94 -55.22 7.44
N ASP A 190 -14.73 -55.49 8.50
CA ASP A 190 -15.93 -54.71 8.85
C ASP A 190 -15.59 -53.38 9.53
N SER A 191 -14.34 -53.22 10.00
CA SER A 191 -13.82 -51.98 10.61
C SER A 191 -12.34 -51.81 10.29
N CYS A 192 -11.87 -50.57 10.33
CA CYS A 192 -10.44 -50.24 10.22
C CYS A 192 -9.89 -49.77 11.55
N GLU A 193 -8.91 -50.48 12.08
CA GLU A 193 -8.35 -50.34 13.43
C GLU A 193 -6.87 -49.87 13.37
N THR A 194 -6.58 -48.80 12.71
CA THR A 194 -5.19 -48.30 12.53
C THR A 194 -4.83 -47.12 13.39
N GLY A 195 -5.64 -46.80 14.37
CA GLY A 195 -5.39 -45.63 15.21
C GLY A 195 -5.88 -44.30 14.61
N ASN A 196 -5.24 -43.20 15.01
CA ASN A 196 -5.62 -41.85 14.57
C ASN A 196 -5.25 -41.60 13.09
N ASN A 197 -5.90 -40.63 12.46
CA ASN A 197 -5.61 -40.13 11.11
C ASN A 197 -5.98 -41.05 9.93
N VAL A 198 -6.95 -41.98 10.08
CA VAL A 198 -7.56 -42.65 8.95
C VAL A 198 -8.46 -41.65 8.21
N CYS A 199 -8.00 -41.18 7.07
CA CYS A 199 -8.76 -40.25 6.23
C CYS A 199 -9.59 -40.97 5.17
N PHE A 200 -9.03 -42.06 4.63
CA PHE A 200 -9.69 -42.97 3.75
C PHE A 200 -9.41 -44.43 4.14
N TRP A 201 -10.39 -45.28 3.90
CA TRP A 201 -10.28 -46.71 4.16
C TRP A 201 -10.70 -47.49 2.92
N GLN A 202 -9.75 -48.23 2.31
CA GLN A 202 -10.01 -49.23 1.27
C GLN A 202 -10.45 -50.53 1.94
N TYR A 203 -11.76 -50.79 1.89
CA TYR A 203 -12.38 -51.88 2.64
C TYR A 203 -12.61 -53.14 1.84
N SER A 204 -12.48 -53.10 0.50
CA SER A 204 -12.70 -54.25 -0.37
C SER A 204 -11.96 -54.07 -1.69
N SER A 205 -11.36 -55.16 -2.20
CA SER A 205 -10.82 -55.28 -3.56
C SER A 205 -11.70 -56.08 -4.50
N LYS A 206 -12.94 -56.38 -4.09
CA LYS A 206 -13.88 -57.24 -4.85
C LYS A 206 -15.20 -56.51 -5.12
N GLY A 207 -15.17 -55.19 -5.12
CA GLY A 207 -16.37 -54.37 -5.39
C GLY A 207 -16.88 -54.53 -6.81
N ARG A 208 -18.16 -54.21 -7.00
CA ARG A 208 -18.80 -54.10 -8.30
C ARG A 208 -19.47 -52.75 -8.41
N VAL A 209 -19.13 -52.01 -9.45
CA VAL A 209 -19.68 -50.67 -9.72
C VAL A 209 -20.11 -50.65 -11.19
N ASN A 210 -21.30 -50.16 -11.47
CA ASN A 210 -21.75 -50.02 -12.86
C ASN A 210 -20.80 -49.08 -13.62
N GLY A 211 -20.46 -49.43 -14.84
CA GLY A 211 -19.48 -48.71 -15.63
C GLY A 211 -18.07 -49.30 -15.58
N ILE A 212 -17.81 -50.33 -14.75
CA ILE A 212 -16.53 -51.02 -14.63
C ILE A 212 -16.74 -52.50 -14.89
N GLY A 213 -15.99 -53.08 -15.84
CA GLY A 213 -16.17 -54.43 -16.31
C GLY A 213 -15.70 -55.55 -15.39
N GLY A 214 -15.08 -55.25 -14.25
CA GLY A 214 -14.50 -56.24 -13.35
C GLY A 214 -14.66 -55.87 -11.88
N ASN A 215 -13.78 -56.46 -11.05
CA ASN A 215 -13.67 -55.99 -9.66
C ASN A 215 -13.03 -54.61 -9.63
N VAL A 216 -13.43 -53.85 -8.64
CA VAL A 216 -12.86 -52.51 -8.35
C VAL A 216 -12.69 -52.35 -6.82
N ASP A 217 -11.68 -51.62 -6.42
CA ASP A 217 -11.41 -51.34 -5.04
C ASP A 217 -12.40 -50.30 -4.51
N LEU A 218 -12.96 -50.56 -3.32
CA LEU A 218 -14.00 -49.73 -2.71
C LEU A 218 -13.46 -49.01 -1.48
N ASN A 219 -13.82 -47.73 -1.39
CA ASN A 219 -13.27 -46.83 -0.40
C ASN A 219 -14.34 -46.04 0.38
N TYR A 220 -14.11 -45.81 1.66
CA TYR A 220 -14.81 -44.85 2.50
C TYR A 220 -13.91 -43.67 2.85
N GLN A 221 -14.51 -42.46 2.95
CA GLN A 221 -13.85 -41.24 3.38
C GLN A 221 -14.36 -40.82 4.77
N TYR A 222 -13.44 -40.31 5.63
CA TYR A 222 -13.74 -39.88 7.00
C TYR A 222 -13.29 -38.44 7.30
N LYS A 223 -12.37 -37.85 6.50
CA LYS A 223 -11.90 -36.47 6.64
C LYS A 223 -12.48 -35.59 5.53
N ASP A 224 -13.04 -34.45 5.91
CA ASP A 224 -13.50 -33.45 4.95
C ASP A 224 -12.32 -32.62 4.43
N TYR A 225 -12.13 -32.60 3.13
CA TYR A 225 -11.09 -31.83 2.44
C TYR A 225 -11.59 -30.51 1.86
N SER A 226 -12.86 -30.17 1.99
CA SER A 226 -13.45 -28.96 1.38
C SER A 226 -12.81 -27.64 1.85
N LYS A 227 -12.18 -27.66 3.02
CA LYS A 227 -11.44 -26.50 3.57
C LYS A 227 -9.92 -26.64 3.45
N LEU A 228 -9.42 -27.70 2.87
CA LEU A 228 -7.99 -27.98 2.69
C LEU A 228 -7.58 -28.00 1.22
N ILE A 229 -8.51 -28.27 0.33
CA ILE A 229 -8.34 -28.32 -1.12
C ILE A 229 -9.48 -27.49 -1.72
N ILE A 230 -9.19 -26.27 -2.13
CA ILE A 230 -10.17 -25.29 -2.56
C ILE A 230 -10.00 -24.91 -4.02
N PRO A 231 -11.10 -24.60 -4.75
CA PRO A 231 -11.03 -24.21 -6.16
C PRO A 231 -10.43 -22.81 -6.34
N GLU A 232 -10.75 -21.91 -5.41
CA GLU A 232 -10.34 -20.51 -5.49
C GLU A 232 -10.36 -19.86 -4.10
N GLY A 233 -9.43 -18.92 -3.88
CA GLY A 233 -9.37 -18.12 -2.66
C GLY A 233 -8.10 -18.34 -1.85
N PHE A 234 -8.08 -17.71 -0.68
CA PHE A 234 -6.97 -17.81 0.25
C PHE A 234 -7.14 -18.98 1.22
N LEU A 235 -6.04 -19.67 1.47
CA LEU A 235 -5.96 -20.79 2.39
C LEU A 235 -4.78 -20.61 3.33
N GLU A 236 -5.03 -20.67 4.64
CA GLU A 236 -3.96 -20.73 5.63
C GLU A 236 -3.29 -22.11 5.60
N HIS A 237 -1.97 -22.12 5.53
CA HIS A 237 -1.18 -23.33 5.46
C HIS A 237 0.13 -23.16 6.21
N ASN A 238 0.33 -23.93 7.29
CA ASN A 238 1.54 -23.90 8.13
C ASN A 238 1.96 -22.48 8.58
N GLY A 239 0.99 -21.65 9.00
CA GLY A 239 1.24 -20.28 9.44
C GLY A 239 1.46 -19.27 8.31
N ASN A 240 1.39 -19.68 7.07
CA ASN A 240 1.42 -18.84 5.87
C ASN A 240 0.05 -18.83 5.19
N VAL A 241 -0.16 -17.88 4.28
CA VAL A 241 -1.38 -17.81 3.48
C VAL A 241 -1.02 -18.03 2.02
N ARG A 242 -1.65 -19.00 1.39
CA ARG A 242 -1.51 -19.33 -0.02
C ARG A 242 -2.78 -18.91 -0.78
N PHE A 243 -2.66 -18.62 -2.06
CA PHE A 243 -3.81 -18.33 -2.92
C PHE A 243 -3.96 -19.40 -3.99
N TYR A 244 -5.17 -19.87 -4.15
CA TYR A 244 -5.53 -20.89 -5.15
C TYR A 244 -6.46 -20.30 -6.20
N GLN A 245 -6.30 -20.74 -7.44
CA GLN A 245 -7.21 -20.46 -8.54
C GLN A 245 -7.25 -21.70 -9.44
N ASN A 246 -8.46 -22.15 -9.79
CA ASN A 246 -8.66 -23.39 -10.54
C ASN A 246 -7.96 -24.61 -9.90
N TRP A 247 -8.05 -24.72 -8.56
CA TRP A 247 -7.43 -25.78 -7.74
C TRP A 247 -5.90 -25.77 -7.73
N ARG A 248 -5.27 -24.71 -8.21
CA ARG A 248 -3.81 -24.57 -8.29
C ARG A 248 -3.32 -23.42 -7.43
N MET A 249 -2.30 -23.68 -6.67
CA MET A 249 -1.58 -22.64 -5.94
C MET A 249 -0.95 -21.67 -6.92
N GLN A 250 -1.16 -20.39 -6.67
CA GLN A 250 -0.65 -19.31 -7.50
C GLN A 250 0.68 -18.75 -6.95
N ARG A 251 1.43 -18.08 -7.84
CA ARG A 251 2.67 -17.35 -7.54
C ARG A 251 2.70 -16.04 -8.32
N GLY A 252 3.48 -15.07 -7.85
CA GLY A 252 3.55 -13.75 -8.46
C GLY A 252 2.28 -12.93 -8.22
N TRP A 253 2.02 -12.00 -9.11
CA TRP A 253 0.85 -11.14 -9.03
C TRP A 253 -0.44 -11.88 -9.38
N VAL A 254 -1.43 -11.74 -8.51
CA VAL A 254 -2.80 -12.26 -8.74
C VAL A 254 -3.82 -11.16 -8.51
N SER A 255 -4.96 -11.24 -9.21
CA SER A 255 -6.11 -10.38 -9.01
C SER A 255 -7.26 -11.19 -8.43
N TYR A 256 -7.86 -10.67 -7.34
CA TYR A 256 -8.99 -11.30 -6.69
C TYR A 256 -9.84 -10.25 -5.98
N ASN A 257 -11.17 -10.26 -6.17
CA ASN A 257 -12.11 -9.30 -5.59
C ASN A 257 -11.67 -7.83 -5.79
N ASP A 258 -11.44 -7.45 -7.06
CA ASP A 258 -11.08 -6.08 -7.51
C ASP A 258 -9.77 -5.50 -6.92
N THR A 259 -8.97 -6.34 -6.28
CA THR A 259 -7.66 -5.92 -5.82
C THR A 259 -6.55 -6.88 -6.28
N ARG A 260 -5.30 -6.56 -5.98
CA ARG A 260 -4.13 -7.36 -6.37
C ARG A 260 -3.37 -7.78 -5.13
N TYR A 261 -2.77 -8.95 -5.24
CA TYR A 261 -1.93 -9.56 -4.22
C TYR A 261 -0.66 -10.09 -4.87
N TYR A 262 0.38 -10.27 -4.08
CA TYR A 262 1.61 -10.91 -4.54
C TYR A 262 1.94 -12.13 -3.69
N LEU A 263 2.19 -13.25 -4.37
CA LEU A 263 2.63 -14.50 -3.77
C LEU A 263 4.11 -14.70 -4.13
N ASP A 264 4.91 -15.09 -3.15
CA ASP A 264 6.33 -15.40 -3.36
C ASP A 264 6.53 -16.70 -4.19
N GLU A 265 7.79 -17.09 -4.41
CA GLU A 265 8.11 -18.31 -5.14
C GLU A 265 7.63 -19.60 -4.43
N ALA A 266 7.46 -19.56 -3.12
CA ALA A 266 6.88 -20.64 -2.33
C ALA A 266 5.34 -20.61 -2.32
N GLY A 267 4.71 -19.60 -2.93
CA GLY A 267 3.27 -19.40 -2.98
C GLY A 267 2.69 -18.72 -1.74
N ASN A 268 3.53 -18.14 -0.88
CA ASN A 268 3.07 -17.44 0.31
C ASN A 268 2.71 -16.00 0.01
N LEU A 269 1.65 -15.51 0.64
CA LEU A 269 1.18 -14.13 0.52
C LEU A 269 2.20 -13.16 1.13
N VAL A 270 2.70 -12.25 0.30
CA VAL A 270 3.64 -11.20 0.71
C VAL A 270 2.88 -10.02 1.33
N ARG A 271 3.46 -9.41 2.35
CA ARG A 271 2.95 -8.23 3.06
C ARG A 271 4.04 -7.20 3.29
N GLY A 272 3.65 -5.93 3.47
CA GLY A 272 4.57 -4.83 3.68
C GLY A 272 5.17 -4.30 2.38
N TRP A 273 6.33 -3.69 2.46
CA TRP A 273 7.04 -3.15 1.30
C TRP A 273 7.53 -4.27 0.37
N PHE A 274 7.25 -4.12 -0.91
CA PHE A 274 7.65 -5.05 -1.96
C PHE A 274 8.13 -4.28 -3.18
N SER A 275 9.17 -4.77 -3.85
CA SER A 275 9.68 -4.18 -5.09
C SER A 275 9.95 -5.26 -6.13
N ASP A 276 9.60 -4.95 -7.38
CA ASP A 276 9.93 -5.73 -8.55
C ASP A 276 10.48 -4.80 -9.66
N PRO A 277 10.84 -5.31 -10.86
CA PRO A 277 11.32 -4.47 -11.97
C PRO A 277 10.33 -3.38 -12.42
N SER A 278 9.04 -3.52 -12.10
CA SER A 278 7.99 -2.55 -12.48
C SER A 278 7.83 -1.42 -11.46
N GLY A 279 8.32 -1.58 -10.22
CA GLY A 279 8.26 -0.55 -9.20
C GLY A 279 8.28 -1.04 -7.76
N THR A 280 8.01 -0.11 -6.86
CA THR A 280 7.84 -0.36 -5.43
C THR A 280 6.38 -0.26 -5.05
N TYR A 281 5.92 -1.17 -4.22
CA TYR A 281 4.54 -1.35 -3.79
C TYR A 281 4.46 -1.45 -2.27
N TYR A 282 3.28 -1.24 -1.73
CA TYR A 282 2.98 -1.58 -0.36
C TYR A 282 1.79 -2.54 -0.30
N LEU A 283 2.00 -3.67 0.33
CA LEU A 283 1.02 -4.73 0.49
C LEU A 283 0.53 -4.70 1.94
N SER A 284 -0.76 -4.53 2.14
CA SER A 284 -1.39 -4.37 3.45
C SER A 284 -0.92 -5.46 4.45
N PRO A 285 -0.43 -5.09 5.64
CA PRO A 285 -0.06 -6.07 6.65
C PRO A 285 -1.23 -6.92 7.15
N ALA A 286 -2.45 -6.40 7.03
CA ALA A 286 -3.66 -7.08 7.49
C ALA A 286 -4.05 -8.24 6.57
N ASP A 287 -4.11 -7.98 5.26
CA ASP A 287 -4.68 -8.90 4.28
C ASP A 287 -3.85 -9.12 3.01
N GLY A 288 -2.72 -8.40 2.86
CA GLY A 288 -1.85 -8.51 1.68
C GLY A 288 -2.34 -7.74 0.45
N SER A 289 -3.46 -7.00 0.54
CA SER A 289 -3.98 -6.22 -0.58
C SER A 289 -3.04 -5.07 -0.96
N ILE A 290 -2.96 -4.75 -2.26
CA ILE A 290 -2.10 -3.68 -2.77
C ILE A 290 -2.64 -2.30 -2.39
N ALA A 291 -1.79 -1.41 -1.87
CA ALA A 291 -2.12 -0.02 -1.60
C ALA A 291 -2.29 0.78 -2.89
N ARG A 292 -3.27 1.70 -2.91
CA ARG A 292 -3.56 2.64 -4.01
C ARG A 292 -3.96 4.00 -3.46
N GLY A 293 -3.67 5.06 -4.23
CA GLY A 293 -3.98 6.42 -3.81
C GLY A 293 -3.08 6.91 -2.68
N GLN A 294 -3.58 7.85 -1.88
CA GLN A 294 -2.89 8.31 -0.68
C GLN A 294 -3.01 7.26 0.43
N CYS A 295 -1.88 6.84 0.96
CA CYS A 295 -1.82 5.86 2.04
C CYS A 295 -0.79 6.27 3.08
N GLN A 296 -1.15 6.14 4.35
CA GLN A 296 -0.21 6.29 5.45
C GLN A 296 0.43 4.94 5.78
N VAL A 297 1.77 4.93 5.76
CA VAL A 297 2.58 3.75 6.08
C VAL A 297 3.64 4.17 7.10
N ASP A 298 3.68 3.50 8.25
CA ASP A 298 4.64 3.77 9.33
C ASP A 298 4.70 5.25 9.75
N GLY A 299 3.55 5.93 9.72
CA GLY A 299 3.42 7.34 10.10
C GLY A 299 3.81 8.35 9.01
N ALA A 300 4.21 7.90 7.82
CA ALA A 300 4.50 8.74 6.66
C ALA A 300 3.42 8.56 5.57
N ASP A 301 3.11 9.62 4.85
CA ASP A 301 2.12 9.60 3.78
C ASP A 301 2.81 9.40 2.43
N PHE A 302 2.32 8.43 1.66
CA PHE A 302 2.79 8.07 0.33
C PHE A 302 1.64 8.13 -0.67
N TYR A 303 1.99 8.17 -1.95
CA TYR A 303 1.03 8.01 -3.04
C TYR A 303 1.39 6.81 -3.91
N PHE A 304 0.38 6.00 -4.19
CA PHE A 304 0.46 4.85 -5.08
C PHE A 304 -0.48 5.06 -6.27
N THR A 305 -0.03 4.73 -7.47
CA THR A 305 -0.85 4.81 -8.69
C THR A 305 -2.06 3.87 -8.63
N ALA A 306 -2.91 3.90 -9.64
CA ALA A 306 -4.02 2.96 -9.78
C ALA A 306 -3.52 1.50 -9.89
N GLU A 307 -2.33 1.29 -10.44
CA GLU A 307 -1.66 0.00 -10.52
C GLU A 307 -0.95 -0.39 -9.21
N GLY A 308 -0.91 0.52 -8.22
CA GLY A 308 -0.30 0.33 -6.90
C GLY A 308 1.19 0.65 -6.84
N VAL A 309 1.76 1.26 -7.88
CA VAL A 309 3.18 1.65 -7.89
C VAL A 309 3.37 2.92 -7.06
N LYS A 310 4.30 2.88 -6.10
CA LYS A 310 4.72 4.07 -5.35
C LYS A 310 5.27 5.11 -6.31
N THR A 311 4.78 6.34 -6.23
CA THR A 311 5.24 7.44 -7.07
C THR A 311 5.82 8.57 -6.25
N SER A 312 6.55 9.47 -6.90
CA SER A 312 7.10 10.69 -6.31
C SER A 312 6.95 11.85 -7.29
N GLY A 313 7.21 13.09 -6.81
CA GLY A 313 6.99 14.32 -7.55
C GLY A 313 5.59 14.89 -7.35
N TRP A 314 5.15 15.68 -8.32
CA TRP A 314 3.86 16.34 -8.28
C TRP A 314 2.70 15.39 -8.59
N VAL A 315 1.68 15.43 -7.75
CA VAL A 315 0.42 14.66 -7.93
C VAL A 315 -0.77 15.61 -7.77
N VAL A 316 -1.74 15.47 -8.66
CA VAL A 316 -3.02 16.22 -8.58
C VAL A 316 -4.13 15.28 -8.17
N LEU A 317 -4.82 15.61 -7.10
CA LEU A 317 -5.96 14.84 -6.57
C LEU A 317 -7.10 15.82 -6.27
N ASN A 318 -8.26 15.58 -6.83
CA ASN A 318 -9.46 16.43 -6.61
C ASN A 318 -9.15 17.93 -6.76
N GLU A 319 -8.45 18.31 -7.84
CA GLU A 319 -8.02 19.68 -8.16
C GLU A 319 -6.94 20.28 -7.23
N GLN A 320 -6.55 19.59 -6.17
CA GLN A 320 -5.46 19.97 -5.28
C GLN A 320 -4.14 19.36 -5.72
N LYS A 321 -3.05 20.13 -5.57
CA LYS A 321 -1.69 19.67 -5.88
C LYS A 321 -0.98 19.23 -4.61
N PHE A 322 -0.28 18.11 -4.70
CA PHE A 322 0.57 17.54 -3.65
C PHE A 322 1.96 17.30 -4.21
N PHE A 323 2.95 17.26 -3.35
CA PHE A 323 4.31 16.90 -3.73
C PHE A 323 4.81 15.74 -2.86
N TYR A 324 5.18 14.65 -3.50
CA TYR A 324 5.79 13.48 -2.88
C TYR A 324 7.29 13.54 -3.14
N ASP A 325 8.09 13.83 -2.12
CA ASP A 325 9.49 14.25 -2.24
C ASP A 325 10.39 13.08 -2.70
N PRO A 326 10.94 13.13 -3.92
CA PRO A 326 11.85 12.09 -4.42
C PRO A 326 13.12 11.96 -3.58
N ALA A 327 13.59 13.06 -3.00
CA ALA A 327 14.79 13.09 -2.15
C ALA A 327 14.52 12.47 -0.77
N ASN A 328 13.24 12.42 -0.36
CA ASN A 328 12.80 11.81 0.89
C ASN A 328 11.93 10.57 0.64
N ASN A 329 12.41 9.67 -0.20
CA ASN A 329 11.78 8.38 -0.49
C ASN A 329 10.29 8.46 -0.92
N GLY A 330 9.84 9.58 -1.50
CA GLY A 330 8.45 9.77 -1.93
C GLY A 330 7.48 10.02 -0.78
N ILE A 331 7.95 10.49 0.37
CA ILE A 331 7.09 10.94 1.47
C ILE A 331 6.44 12.27 1.07
N MET A 332 5.17 12.44 1.40
CA MET A 332 4.40 13.63 1.12
C MET A 332 5.02 14.86 1.80
N LYS A 333 5.29 15.88 1.00
CA LYS A 333 5.84 17.15 1.47
C LYS A 333 4.79 17.93 2.25
N ARG A 334 5.23 18.51 3.34
CA ARG A 334 4.52 19.51 4.15
C ARG A 334 5.43 20.71 4.35
N GLU A 335 4.85 21.87 4.61
CA GLU A 335 5.58 23.12 4.81
C GLU A 335 6.38 23.57 3.56
N TRP A 336 7.47 24.27 3.76
CA TRP A 336 8.22 24.93 2.71
C TRP A 336 8.97 23.95 1.81
N LEU A 337 8.90 24.21 0.50
CA LEU A 337 9.68 23.54 -0.55
C LEU A 337 10.32 24.61 -1.43
N SER A 338 11.60 24.46 -1.73
CA SER A 338 12.28 25.19 -2.81
C SER A 338 12.58 24.19 -3.93
N ASP A 339 12.17 24.51 -5.16
CA ASP A 339 12.51 23.69 -6.32
C ASP A 339 13.91 24.07 -6.90
N GLU A 340 14.36 23.32 -7.89
CA GLU A 340 15.64 23.51 -8.56
C GLU A 340 15.76 24.86 -9.31
N LYS A 341 14.61 25.50 -9.60
CA LYS A 341 14.52 26.83 -10.23
C LYS A 341 14.52 27.98 -9.22
N GLY A 342 14.52 27.66 -7.93
CA GLY A 342 14.42 28.63 -6.84
C GLY A 342 12.99 29.10 -6.53
N ASN A 343 11.96 28.48 -7.13
CA ASN A 343 10.58 28.73 -6.75
C ASN A 343 10.31 28.18 -5.36
N ILE A 344 9.56 28.91 -4.56
CA ILE A 344 9.23 28.55 -3.19
C ILE A 344 7.73 28.28 -3.10
N TYR A 345 7.38 27.14 -2.52
CA TYR A 345 6.02 26.67 -2.29
C TYR A 345 5.78 26.44 -0.81
N PHE A 346 4.53 26.42 -0.42
CA PHE A 346 4.13 25.95 0.91
C PHE A 346 3.02 24.94 0.81
N PHE A 347 3.17 23.84 1.53
CA PHE A 347 2.18 22.76 1.62
C PHE A 347 1.53 22.78 2.99
N ASP A 348 0.22 22.64 3.04
CA ASP A 348 -0.53 22.63 4.28
C ASP A 348 0.00 21.58 5.26
N ARG A 349 0.06 21.95 6.54
CA ARG A 349 0.63 21.10 7.59
C ARG A 349 -0.25 19.91 7.93
N ALA A 350 -1.56 20.07 7.78
CA ALA A 350 -2.52 19.04 8.16
C ALA A 350 -2.69 17.96 7.08
N ASP A 351 -2.91 18.37 5.84
CA ASP A 351 -3.25 17.44 4.75
C ASP A 351 -2.24 17.42 3.59
N GLY A 352 -1.28 18.36 3.55
CA GLY A 352 -0.19 18.36 2.57
C GLY A 352 -0.56 18.93 1.19
N HIS A 353 -1.73 19.56 1.00
CA HIS A 353 -2.02 20.21 -0.27
C HIS A 353 -1.22 21.51 -0.44
N MET A 354 -0.88 21.84 -1.69
CA MET A 354 -0.15 23.08 -2.02
C MET A 354 -1.05 24.30 -1.82
N LEU A 355 -0.57 25.31 -1.09
CA LEU A 355 -1.29 26.57 -0.87
C LEU A 355 -1.15 27.51 -2.06
N THR A 356 -2.23 28.28 -2.32
CA THR A 356 -2.30 29.35 -3.33
C THR A 356 -2.99 30.56 -2.73
N GLY A 357 -2.88 31.74 -3.40
CA GLY A 357 -3.48 32.98 -2.92
C GLY A 357 -2.81 33.56 -1.68
N ALA A 358 -3.53 34.44 -0.97
CA ALA A 358 -3.06 35.04 0.26
C ALA A 358 -3.18 34.07 1.43
N GLN A 359 -2.12 33.92 2.20
CA GLN A 359 -2.02 32.97 3.31
C GLN A 359 -1.34 33.61 4.52
N VAL A 360 -1.76 33.20 5.71
CA VAL A 360 -1.08 33.56 6.97
C VAL A 360 -0.37 32.32 7.50
N ILE A 361 0.95 32.39 7.54
CA ILE A 361 1.82 31.30 8.00
C ILE A 361 2.71 31.84 9.10
N ASP A 362 2.67 31.24 10.29
CA ASP A 362 3.45 31.65 11.46
C ASP A 362 3.36 33.16 11.77
N ASN A 363 2.14 33.74 11.71
CA ASN A 363 1.77 35.13 11.92
C ASN A 363 2.33 36.11 10.87
N ALA A 364 2.88 35.66 9.76
CA ALA A 364 3.28 36.48 8.63
C ALA A 364 2.34 36.24 7.45
N GLU A 365 2.05 37.31 6.70
CA GLU A 365 1.21 37.27 5.51
C GLU A 365 2.08 36.97 4.27
N PHE A 366 1.70 35.99 3.47
CA PHE A 366 2.34 35.59 2.21
C PHE A 366 1.34 35.60 1.07
N LEU A 367 1.85 35.73 -0.14
CA LEU A 367 1.06 35.55 -1.35
C LEU A 367 1.68 34.48 -2.25
N PHE A 368 0.85 33.56 -2.70
CA PHE A 368 1.23 32.55 -3.69
C PHE A 368 0.40 32.75 -4.96
N ASN A 369 1.00 32.61 -6.12
CA ASN A 369 0.24 32.68 -7.39
C ASN A 369 -0.61 31.38 -7.61
N ALA A 370 -1.30 31.30 -8.73
CA ALA A 370 -2.13 30.14 -9.07
C ALA A 370 -1.33 28.83 -9.24
N GLU A 371 -0.05 28.94 -9.56
CA GLU A 371 0.88 27.80 -9.63
C GLU A 371 1.42 27.41 -8.26
N GLY A 372 1.12 28.15 -7.18
CA GLY A 372 1.59 27.95 -5.82
C GLY A 372 2.96 28.56 -5.55
N ILE A 373 3.48 29.38 -6.46
CA ILE A 373 4.80 30.02 -6.29
C ILE A 373 4.65 31.25 -5.42
N ARG A 374 5.45 31.32 -4.34
CA ARG A 374 5.51 32.46 -3.42
C ARG A 374 5.92 33.72 -4.15
N GLN A 375 5.13 34.78 -4.00
CA GLN A 375 5.39 36.08 -4.58
C GLN A 375 6.41 36.87 -3.73
N GLN A 376 7.15 37.77 -4.40
CA GLN A 376 8.12 38.67 -3.76
C GLN A 376 8.24 39.98 -4.53
N GLY A 377 8.72 41.05 -3.87
CA GLY A 377 8.80 42.38 -4.44
C GLY A 377 7.42 43.05 -4.52
N TRP A 378 7.28 44.01 -5.43
CA TRP A 378 6.03 44.70 -5.69
C TRP A 378 5.03 43.87 -6.44
N VAL A 379 3.81 43.74 -5.89
CA VAL A 379 2.70 43.00 -6.49
C VAL A 379 1.46 43.89 -6.51
N SER A 380 0.90 44.11 -7.73
CA SER A 380 -0.36 44.84 -7.89
C SER A 380 -1.52 43.86 -7.99
N LEU A 381 -2.52 44.04 -7.13
CA LEU A 381 -3.76 43.30 -7.05
C LEU A 381 -4.95 44.26 -7.29
N GLU A 382 -6.17 43.75 -7.42
CA GLU A 382 -7.38 44.56 -7.61
C GLU A 382 -7.61 45.57 -6.46
N ASN A 383 -7.22 45.21 -5.24
CA ASN A 383 -7.41 46.01 -4.03
C ASN A 383 -6.20 46.87 -3.63
N GLY A 384 -5.16 46.96 -4.47
CA GLY A 384 -3.99 47.79 -4.19
C GLY A 384 -2.66 47.17 -4.63
N THR A 385 -1.60 47.92 -4.42
CA THR A 385 -0.22 47.46 -4.63
C THR A 385 0.43 47.16 -3.28
N PHE A 386 1.07 46.02 -3.18
CA PHE A 386 1.67 45.49 -1.96
C PHE A 386 3.15 45.15 -2.20
N TYR A 387 3.92 45.12 -1.12
CA TYR A 387 5.31 44.69 -1.20
C TYR A 387 5.56 43.45 -0.32
N TYR A 388 6.16 42.45 -0.91
CA TYR A 388 6.58 41.23 -0.21
C TYR A 388 8.10 41.17 -0.19
N ASP A 389 8.67 41.05 1.00
CA ASP A 389 10.11 41.06 1.22
C ASP A 389 10.80 39.94 0.39
N PRO A 390 11.79 40.24 -0.46
CA PRO A 390 12.41 39.26 -1.33
C PRO A 390 13.11 38.13 -0.60
N ALA A 391 13.63 38.35 0.60
CA ALA A 391 14.35 37.34 1.34
C ALA A 391 13.38 36.41 2.08
N THR A 392 12.39 36.96 2.76
CA THR A 392 11.43 36.19 3.56
C THR A 392 10.15 35.85 2.83
N GLY A 393 9.73 36.66 1.87
CA GLY A 393 8.44 36.60 1.18
C GLY A 393 7.27 37.13 2.01
N ALA A 394 7.53 37.62 3.22
CA ALA A 394 6.49 38.17 4.07
C ALA A 394 6.02 39.54 3.55
N LYS A 395 4.72 39.84 3.67
CA LYS A 395 4.17 41.16 3.36
C LYS A 395 4.73 42.18 4.30
N VAL A 396 5.23 43.28 3.73
CA VAL A 396 5.77 44.42 4.51
C VAL A 396 4.67 45.39 4.86
N LYS A 397 4.74 45.99 6.04
CA LYS A 397 3.87 47.07 6.53
C LYS A 397 4.72 48.18 7.17
N GLY A 398 4.21 49.40 7.13
CA GLY A 398 4.93 50.55 7.65
C GLY A 398 5.95 51.14 6.67
N PHE A 399 6.91 51.91 7.18
CA PHE A 399 7.99 52.46 6.35
C PHE A 399 9.02 51.39 5.96
N PHE A 400 9.42 51.43 4.68
CA PHE A 400 10.56 50.65 4.18
C PHE A 400 11.28 51.40 3.04
N ASP A 401 12.52 51.04 2.80
CA ASP A 401 13.36 51.65 1.76
C ASP A 401 13.67 50.59 0.65
N ASP A 402 13.53 51.00 -0.62
CA ASP A 402 14.02 50.25 -1.75
C ASP A 402 14.94 51.09 -2.64
N ALA A 403 15.34 50.57 -3.80
CA ALA A 403 16.21 51.29 -4.73
C ALA A 403 15.59 52.57 -5.32
N LYS A 404 14.27 52.75 -5.23
CA LYS A 404 13.54 53.92 -5.71
C LYS A 404 13.42 55.01 -4.64
N GLY A 405 13.50 54.65 -3.37
CA GLY A 405 13.38 55.54 -2.23
C GLY A 405 12.59 54.94 -1.06
N ARG A 406 12.08 55.83 -0.21
CA ARG A 406 11.31 55.44 0.98
C ARG A 406 9.83 55.37 0.64
N HIS A 407 9.20 54.28 1.11
CA HIS A 407 7.79 53.99 0.91
C HIS A 407 7.07 53.84 2.26
N TYR A 408 5.75 53.95 2.26
CA TYR A 408 4.92 53.59 3.38
C TYR A 408 3.79 52.67 2.97
N LEU A 409 3.69 51.55 3.66
CA LEU A 409 2.64 50.57 3.45
C LEU A 409 1.70 50.61 4.64
N ALA A 410 0.40 50.73 4.38
CA ALA A 410 -0.61 50.89 5.41
C ALA A 410 -0.53 49.79 6.49
N PRO A 411 -0.60 50.11 7.78
CA PRO A 411 -0.41 49.16 8.86
C PRO A 411 -1.50 48.09 8.97
N ASP A 412 -2.71 48.42 8.53
CA ASP A 412 -3.87 47.55 8.57
C ASP A 412 -3.79 46.42 7.55
N ASP A 413 -3.62 46.71 6.29
CA ASP A 413 -3.66 45.73 5.20
C ASP A 413 -2.37 45.63 4.35
N GLY A 414 -1.44 46.61 4.50
CA GLY A 414 -0.17 46.64 3.78
C GLY A 414 -0.23 47.21 2.37
N HIS A 415 -1.33 47.90 1.96
CA HIS A 415 -1.34 48.55 0.64
C HIS A 415 -0.40 49.75 0.56
N MET A 416 0.14 49.98 -0.62
CA MET A 416 1.03 51.12 -0.90
C MET A 416 0.26 52.44 -0.77
N VAL A 417 0.75 53.34 0.07
CA VAL A 417 0.15 54.68 0.25
C VAL A 417 0.69 55.63 -0.79
N THR A 418 -0.21 56.45 -1.36
CA THR A 418 0.09 57.52 -2.33
C THR A 418 -0.65 58.80 -1.91
N GLY A 419 -0.17 59.96 -2.35
CA GLY A 419 -0.76 61.27 -2.00
C GLY A 419 -0.39 61.72 -0.57
N PRO A 420 -1.11 62.74 -0.04
CA PRO A 420 -0.91 63.26 1.30
C PRO A 420 -1.46 62.30 2.37
N VAL A 421 -0.66 62.09 3.44
CA VAL A 421 -1.04 61.19 4.55
C VAL A 421 -0.44 61.66 5.85
N THR A 422 -1.17 61.50 6.96
CA THR A 422 -0.68 61.76 8.30
C THR A 422 -0.28 60.47 8.98
N ILE A 423 1.00 60.39 9.40
CA ILE A 423 1.56 59.20 10.08
C ILE A 423 2.17 59.73 11.39
N ASP A 424 1.79 59.20 12.54
CA ASP A 424 2.27 59.59 13.86
C ASP A 424 2.27 61.11 14.10
N LYS A 425 1.19 61.78 13.65
CA LYS A 425 0.98 63.26 13.76
C LYS A 425 1.91 64.09 12.88
N GLN A 426 2.63 63.50 11.96
CA GLN A 426 3.41 64.14 10.91
C GLN A 426 2.77 63.93 9.57
N ASP A 427 2.79 64.96 8.70
CA ASP A 427 2.24 64.88 7.37
C ASP A 427 3.34 64.61 6.38
N TYR A 428 3.07 63.64 5.50
CA TYR A 428 3.95 63.19 4.43
C TYR A 428 3.22 63.25 3.09
N PHE A 429 3.97 63.20 2.01
CA PHE A 429 3.43 63.03 0.67
C PHE A 429 4.19 61.94 -0.05
N PHE A 430 3.44 61.01 -0.66
CA PHE A 430 4.01 59.97 -1.50
C PHE A 430 3.53 60.22 -2.93
N ASN A 431 4.44 60.14 -3.92
CA ASN A 431 4.10 60.31 -5.32
C ASN A 431 3.24 59.14 -5.85
N ALA A 432 2.89 59.16 -7.15
CA ALA A 432 2.08 58.12 -7.74
C ALA A 432 2.73 56.72 -7.74
N GLU A 433 4.04 56.68 -7.66
CA GLU A 433 4.85 55.46 -7.52
C GLU A 433 5.03 55.01 -6.04
N GLY A 434 4.39 55.74 -5.08
CA GLY A 434 4.47 55.46 -3.66
C GLY A 434 5.79 55.87 -3.02
N VAL A 435 6.63 56.66 -3.71
CA VAL A 435 7.91 57.14 -3.15
C VAL A 435 7.67 58.41 -2.35
N MET A 436 8.22 58.46 -1.13
CA MET A 436 8.14 59.60 -0.26
C MET A 436 8.82 60.82 -0.88
N ALA A 437 8.04 61.91 -1.00
CA ALA A 437 8.55 63.15 -1.55
C ALA A 437 9.32 63.94 -0.50
N VAL A 438 10.38 64.61 -0.93
CA VAL A 438 11.22 65.51 -0.12
C VAL A 438 11.53 66.77 -0.92
N GLY A 439 11.84 67.88 -0.22
CA GLY A 439 12.11 69.17 -0.86
C GLY A 439 10.82 69.87 -1.30
N VAL A 440 10.90 70.64 -2.40
CA VAL A 440 9.77 71.39 -2.96
C VAL A 440 8.89 70.48 -3.79
N VAL A 441 7.60 70.40 -3.48
CA VAL A 441 6.63 69.51 -4.14
C VAL A 441 5.42 70.31 -4.56
N ASP A 442 5.12 70.31 -5.85
CA ASP A 442 3.85 70.82 -6.37
C ASP A 442 2.79 69.68 -6.31
N ARG A 443 1.77 69.88 -5.53
CA ARG A 443 0.68 68.90 -5.34
C ARG A 443 -0.55 69.20 -6.21
N GLY A 444 -0.53 70.28 -6.99
CA GLY A 444 -1.65 70.75 -7.77
C GLY A 444 -2.66 71.60 -6.96
N ASP A 445 -2.72 71.44 -5.66
CA ASP A 445 -3.47 72.23 -4.71
C ASP A 445 -2.62 73.31 -4.02
N GLY A 446 -1.29 73.30 -4.28
CA GLY A 446 -0.28 74.22 -3.74
C GLY A 446 1.11 73.66 -3.84
N ILE A 447 2.09 74.53 -3.60
CA ILE A 447 3.49 74.17 -3.48
C ILE A 447 3.83 73.99 -2.01
N PHE A 448 4.46 72.87 -1.65
CA PHE A 448 4.79 72.49 -0.27
C PHE A 448 6.27 72.18 -0.16
N TYR A 449 6.79 72.26 1.08
CA TYR A 449 8.14 71.84 1.33
C TYR A 449 8.17 70.71 2.35
N TYR A 450 8.74 69.56 1.96
CA TYR A 450 8.95 68.40 2.81
C TYR A 450 10.40 68.31 3.20
N ASP A 451 10.69 68.19 4.49
CA ASP A 451 12.04 68.17 5.06
C ASP A 451 12.87 67.01 4.43
N PRO A 452 14.03 67.25 3.84
CA PRO A 452 14.82 66.23 3.17
C PRO A 452 15.34 65.15 4.08
N ALA A 453 15.48 65.37 5.39
CA ALA A 453 15.98 64.38 6.33
C ALA A 453 14.86 63.48 6.86
N THR A 454 13.68 64.02 7.08
CA THR A 454 12.56 63.33 7.72
C THR A 454 11.41 63.00 6.77
N GLY A 455 11.26 63.72 5.67
CA GLY A 455 10.10 63.66 4.77
C GLY A 455 8.86 64.35 5.31
N ALA A 456 8.92 64.96 6.49
CA ALA A 456 7.77 65.60 7.11
C ALA A 456 7.48 66.97 6.48
N LEU A 457 6.19 67.32 6.37
CA LEU A 457 5.76 68.65 5.91
C LEU A 457 6.22 69.73 6.90
N VAL A 458 6.90 70.74 6.37
CA VAL A 458 7.35 71.92 7.18
C VAL A 458 6.22 72.96 7.24
N ARG A 459 5.87 73.37 8.43
CA ARG A 459 4.81 74.34 8.69
C ARG A 459 5.33 75.46 9.56
N ASN A 460 4.82 76.73 9.38
CA ASN A 460 5.18 77.91 10.13
C ASN A 460 6.69 78.15 10.22
N GLY A 461 7.42 77.75 9.19
CA GLY A 461 8.90 77.88 9.13
C GLY A 461 9.36 78.90 8.14
N THR A 462 10.63 79.35 8.28
CA THR A 462 11.33 80.08 7.25
C THR A 462 12.42 79.22 6.67
N LEU A 463 12.53 79.19 5.36
CA LEU A 463 13.44 78.32 4.62
C LEU A 463 14.24 79.16 3.61
N GLU A 464 15.47 78.73 3.35
CA GLU A 464 16.25 79.19 2.22
C GLU A 464 16.40 78.06 1.22
N ILE A 465 15.91 78.27 0.00
CA ILE A 465 15.91 77.29 -1.06
C ILE A 465 16.53 77.94 -2.28
N ASP A 466 17.64 77.38 -2.77
CA ASP A 466 18.39 77.86 -3.91
C ASP A 466 18.74 79.42 -3.82
N GLY A 467 19.05 79.87 -2.56
CA GLY A 467 19.40 81.25 -2.29
C GLY A 467 18.22 82.23 -2.24
N ALA A 468 17.00 81.77 -2.28
CA ALA A 468 15.77 82.55 -2.11
C ALA A 468 15.08 82.18 -0.81
N ALA A 469 14.56 83.24 -0.11
CA ALA A 469 13.81 83.07 1.14
C ALA A 469 12.37 82.67 0.87
N TYR A 470 11.87 81.71 1.67
CA TYR A 470 10.48 81.21 1.65
C TYR A 470 9.94 81.17 3.10
N THR A 471 8.65 81.24 3.22
CA THR A 471 7.92 80.93 4.45
C THR A 471 6.93 79.85 4.16
N THR A 472 6.57 79.01 5.18
CA THR A 472 5.48 78.08 5.09
C THR A 472 4.30 78.52 5.95
N THR A 473 3.09 78.42 5.42
CA THR A 473 1.84 78.75 6.12
C THR A 473 1.54 77.69 7.22
N PRO A 474 0.53 77.97 8.10
CA PRO A 474 0.04 76.92 9.04
C PRO A 474 -0.41 75.66 8.35
N ASP A 475 -0.90 75.73 7.12
CA ASP A 475 -1.30 74.60 6.30
C ASP A 475 -0.13 73.98 5.50
N GLY A 476 1.08 74.62 5.62
CA GLY A 476 2.30 74.11 5.00
C GLY A 476 2.56 74.61 3.58
N VAL A 477 1.74 75.50 3.06
CA VAL A 477 1.93 76.08 1.70
C VAL A 477 3.21 76.92 1.70
N LEU A 478 4.08 76.65 0.73
CA LEU A 478 5.34 77.38 0.55
C LEU A 478 5.09 78.71 -0.19
N VAL A 479 5.46 79.83 0.41
CA VAL A 479 5.31 81.17 -0.13
C VAL A 479 6.68 81.81 -0.24
N LYS A 480 7.03 82.36 -1.38
CA LYS A 480 8.26 83.05 -1.61
C LYS A 480 8.18 84.39 -0.90
N VAL A 481 9.20 84.74 -0.15
CA VAL A 481 9.34 86.07 0.46
C VAL A 481 9.89 87.01 -0.59
N GLU A 482 9.03 87.96 -1.04
CA GLU A 482 9.49 89.00 -1.94
C GLU A 482 10.44 89.96 -1.17
N ALA A 483 11.59 90.22 -1.78
CA ALA A 483 12.49 91.25 -1.25
C ALA A 483 11.75 92.63 -1.23
N PRO A 484 11.90 93.46 -0.15
CA PRO A 484 11.26 94.74 -0.16
C PRO A 484 11.72 95.52 -1.39
N ALA A 485 10.75 96.13 -2.11
CA ALA A 485 11.08 96.97 -3.24
C ALA A 485 12.11 98.02 -2.82
N PRO A 486 13.14 98.31 -3.65
CA PRO A 486 14.11 99.40 -3.27
C PRO A 486 13.34 100.70 -3.08
N GLU A 487 13.51 101.33 -1.92
CA GLU A 487 12.94 102.64 -1.63
C GLU A 487 13.34 103.59 -2.75
N GLY A 488 12.34 104.19 -3.42
CA GLY A 488 12.49 105.05 -4.60
C GLY A 488 13.33 106.26 -4.23
N GLU A 489 14.38 106.57 -4.99
CA GLU A 489 15.08 107.84 -4.99
C GLU A 489 14.10 108.95 -5.15
N ALA A 490 14.12 109.83 -4.09
CA ALA A 490 13.28 111.04 -4.11
C ALA A 490 13.64 111.92 -5.33
N ALA A 491 12.64 112.22 -6.16
CA ALA A 491 12.78 113.14 -7.29
C ALA A 491 13.31 114.51 -6.85
N PRO A 492 14.24 115.14 -7.60
CA PRO A 492 14.74 116.46 -7.30
C PRO A 492 13.59 117.47 -7.45
N GLN A 493 13.38 118.32 -6.44
CA GLN A 493 12.52 119.50 -6.53
C GLN A 493 13.12 120.52 -7.49
N GLU A 494 12.42 120.81 -8.60
CA GLU A 494 12.72 121.99 -9.39
C GLU A 494 12.39 123.24 -8.62
N GLY A 495 13.44 124.05 -8.31
CA GLY A 495 13.34 125.38 -7.79
C GLY A 495 12.82 126.37 -8.82
N GLN A 496 11.77 127.12 -8.45
CA GLN A 496 11.33 128.30 -9.17
C GLN A 496 12.37 129.43 -9.00
N ASN A 497 12.75 129.96 -10.15
CA ASN A 497 12.82 131.37 -10.53
C ASN A 497 12.89 131.53 -12.02
#